data_6c6eece9ef7233c51e09956adfc1e27e
#
_entry.id   6c6eece9ef7233c51e09956adfc1e27e
#
_cell.length_a   1.000
_cell.length_b   1.000
_cell.length_c   1.000
_cell.angle_alpha   90.00
_cell.angle_beta   90.00
_cell.angle_gamma   90.00
#
_symmetry.space_group_name_H-M   'P 1'
#
loop_
_entity.id
_entity.type
_entity.pdbx_description
1 polymer ?
#
loop_
_entity_poly.entity_id
_entity_poly.type
_entity_poly.pdbx_seq_one_letter_code
_entity_poly.pdbx_strand_id
1 'polypeptide(L)'
;EVMAIGRTFAESLQKALRSLETGLDGLDEIEVEGLGLGDDRNAVKAAISTPTPDRILHVAQAMRLGFSDAEIHETCKIDPWFLAQMRGIVETEEKVRKFGLPQTPGAFRQVKAMGFSDKRLAAVSGKTEAEVRALRKSLEVRPVYKRIDTCAAEFASPTAYMYSTYAMPFAGKAADEANPSDRKKVVILGGGPNRIGQGIEFDYCC
;
A
#
# COMPACT_ATOMS: atom_id res chain seq x y z
N GLU A 1 2.03 4.85 15.16
CA GLU A 1 0.70 4.55 14.62
C GLU A 1 0.31 5.54 13.56
N VAL A 2 -0.33 5.07 12.48
CA VAL A 2 -0.79 5.88 11.35
C VAL A 2 -2.18 5.45 10.94
N MET A 3 -2.87 6.33 10.22
CA MET A 3 -4.12 6.01 9.54
C MET A 3 -3.94 6.16 8.03
N ALA A 4 -4.53 5.23 7.28
CA ALA A 4 -4.56 5.31 5.84
C ALA A 4 -5.91 4.82 5.31
N ILE A 5 -6.40 5.45 4.25
CA ILE A 5 -7.66 5.11 3.62
C ILE A 5 -7.38 4.51 2.24
N GLY A 6 -7.98 3.37 1.99
CA GLY A 6 -7.94 2.68 0.72
C GLY A 6 -9.26 1.97 0.43
N ARG A 7 -9.44 1.52 -0.80
CA ARG A 7 -10.62 0.76 -1.23
C ARG A 7 -10.51 -0.73 -0.93
N THR A 8 -9.30 -1.18 -0.64
CA THR A 8 -8.98 -2.57 -0.26
C THR A 8 -8.00 -2.56 0.90
N PHE A 9 -7.91 -3.68 1.60
CA PHE A 9 -6.91 -3.86 2.66
C PHE A 9 -5.49 -3.69 2.11
N ALA A 10 -5.18 -4.28 0.97
CA ALA A 10 -3.85 -4.16 0.34
C ALA A 10 -3.48 -2.69 0.07
N GLU A 11 -4.41 -1.89 -0.45
CA GLU A 11 -4.18 -0.46 -0.69
C GLU A 11 -3.93 0.29 0.61
N SER A 12 -4.80 0.11 1.62
CA SER A 12 -4.67 0.82 2.90
C SER A 12 -3.42 0.39 3.66
N LEU A 13 -3.07 -0.90 3.67
CA LEU A 13 -1.86 -1.40 4.30
C LEU A 13 -0.60 -0.78 3.71
N GLN A 14 -0.44 -0.81 2.39
CA GLN A 14 0.73 -0.25 1.74
C GLN A 14 0.83 1.28 1.89
N LYS A 15 -0.31 1.99 1.88
CA LYS A 15 -0.36 3.41 2.21
C LYS A 15 0.07 3.68 3.65
N ALA A 16 -0.43 2.88 4.61
CA ALA A 16 -0.08 3.01 6.02
C ALA A 16 1.42 2.84 6.25
N LEU A 17 2.03 1.81 5.65
CA LEU A 17 3.47 1.57 5.77
C LEU A 17 4.30 2.75 5.26
N ARG A 18 3.95 3.33 4.11
CA ARG A 18 4.61 4.55 3.61
C ARG A 18 4.40 5.75 4.52
N SER A 19 3.21 5.86 5.12
CA SER A 19 2.86 6.98 6.01
C SER A 19 3.59 6.95 7.35
N LEU A 20 4.22 5.83 7.72
CA LEU A 20 5.11 5.77 8.88
C LEU A 20 6.35 6.65 8.74
N GLU A 21 6.74 6.99 7.51
CA GLU A 21 7.95 7.77 7.19
C GLU A 21 9.24 7.19 7.80
N THR A 22 9.28 5.87 7.91
CA THR A 22 10.45 5.10 8.36
C THR A 22 11.32 4.59 7.20
N GLY A 23 11.10 5.14 6.00
CA GLY A 23 11.82 4.75 4.78
C GLY A 23 11.15 3.66 3.96
N LEU A 24 10.02 3.12 4.42
CA LEU A 24 9.29 2.07 3.72
C LEU A 24 8.54 2.58 2.49
N ASP A 25 8.57 1.81 1.42
CA ASP A 25 7.83 2.08 0.18
C ASP A 25 6.57 1.19 0.03
N GLY A 26 6.35 0.29 0.97
CA GLY A 26 5.25 -0.68 1.06
C GLY A 26 5.61 -1.83 2.00
N LEU A 27 5.23 -3.05 1.64
CA LEU A 27 5.70 -4.27 2.31
C LEU A 27 7.13 -4.60 1.83
N ASP A 28 8.09 -3.79 2.24
CA ASP A 28 9.47 -3.94 1.81
C ASP A 28 10.11 -5.19 2.42
N GLU A 29 11.20 -5.64 1.81
CA GLU A 29 12.03 -6.71 2.32
C GLU A 29 12.70 -6.26 3.62
N ILE A 30 12.85 -7.20 4.55
CA ILE A 30 13.56 -7.00 5.82
C ILE A 30 14.52 -8.16 6.04
N GLU A 31 15.65 -7.86 6.65
CA GLU A 31 16.58 -8.88 7.09
C GLU A 31 15.99 -9.67 8.28
N VAL A 32 16.19 -10.97 8.27
CA VAL A 32 15.80 -11.85 9.37
C VAL A 32 17.08 -12.28 10.10
N GLU A 33 17.17 -11.94 11.37
CA GLU A 33 18.31 -12.33 12.21
C GLU A 33 18.45 -13.86 12.24
N GLY A 34 19.68 -14.34 12.04
CA GLY A 34 19.97 -15.77 12.01
C GLY A 34 19.70 -16.47 10.67
N LEU A 35 19.18 -15.78 9.67
CA LEU A 35 19.02 -16.34 8.33
C LEU A 35 20.39 -16.63 7.70
N GLY A 36 20.56 -17.82 7.11
CA GLY A 36 21.84 -18.24 6.50
C GLY A 36 22.83 -18.87 7.48
N LEU A 37 22.48 -19.05 8.75
CA LEU A 37 23.32 -19.68 9.77
C LEU A 37 23.03 -21.19 9.97
N GLY A 38 22.19 -21.79 9.12
CA GLY A 38 21.96 -23.25 9.07
C GLY A 38 20.57 -23.69 9.53
N ASP A 39 19.84 -22.89 10.29
CA ASP A 39 18.45 -23.18 10.69
C ASP A 39 17.49 -22.06 10.33
N ASP A 40 17.42 -21.79 9.05
CA ASP A 40 16.66 -20.67 8.47
C ASP A 40 15.17 -20.71 8.83
N ARG A 41 14.58 -21.92 8.89
CA ARG A 41 13.15 -22.03 9.23
C ARG A 41 12.85 -21.62 10.66
N ASN A 42 13.70 -21.98 11.62
CA ASN A 42 13.52 -21.57 13.01
C ASN A 42 13.83 -20.09 13.22
N ALA A 43 14.83 -19.54 12.52
CA ALA A 43 15.10 -18.09 12.55
C ALA A 43 13.86 -17.29 12.10
N VAL A 44 13.25 -17.67 10.97
CA VAL A 44 12.03 -17.01 10.46
C VAL A 44 10.86 -17.17 11.43
N LYS A 45 10.65 -18.38 11.99
CA LYS A 45 9.59 -18.60 13.00
C LYS A 45 9.79 -17.73 14.23
N ALA A 46 11.01 -17.62 14.74
CA ALA A 46 11.34 -16.74 15.87
C ALA A 46 10.97 -15.28 15.57
N ALA A 47 11.36 -14.78 14.39
CA ALA A 47 11.07 -13.42 13.97
C ALA A 47 9.57 -13.12 13.89
N ILE A 48 8.75 -14.02 13.33
CA ILE A 48 7.31 -13.80 13.21
C ILE A 48 6.52 -14.09 14.49
N SER A 49 7.07 -14.88 15.43
CA SER A 49 6.42 -15.16 16.72
C SER A 49 6.49 -14.00 17.69
N THR A 50 7.55 -13.19 17.61
CA THR A 50 7.77 -12.06 18.52
C THR A 50 6.99 -10.83 18.08
N PRO A 51 6.13 -10.23 18.95
CA PRO A 51 5.33 -9.07 18.61
C PRO A 51 6.15 -7.78 18.64
N THR A 52 6.94 -7.57 17.59
CA THR A 52 7.74 -6.35 17.36
C THR A 52 7.01 -5.38 16.42
N PRO A 53 7.38 -4.10 16.37
CA PRO A 53 6.85 -3.15 15.38
C PRO A 53 7.01 -3.61 13.93
N ASP A 54 8.09 -4.32 13.62
CA ASP A 54 8.43 -4.79 12.27
C ASP A 54 7.87 -6.18 11.95
N ARG A 55 7.12 -6.78 12.86
CA ARG A 55 6.56 -8.13 12.70
C ARG A 55 5.81 -8.33 11.39
N ILE A 56 5.08 -7.32 10.92
CA ILE A 56 4.33 -7.41 9.67
C ILE A 56 5.25 -7.55 8.45
N LEU A 57 6.44 -6.93 8.49
CA LEU A 57 7.47 -7.07 7.45
C LEU A 57 8.10 -8.46 7.51
N HIS A 58 8.37 -8.98 8.71
CA HIS A 58 8.85 -10.35 8.91
C HIS A 58 7.85 -11.39 8.38
N VAL A 59 6.54 -11.16 8.58
CA VAL A 59 5.49 -12.02 8.01
C VAL A 59 5.54 -12.00 6.47
N ALA A 60 5.65 -10.83 5.85
CA ALA A 60 5.80 -10.74 4.40
C ALA A 60 7.10 -11.41 3.92
N GLN A 61 8.19 -11.26 4.68
CA GLN A 61 9.47 -11.92 4.37
C GLN A 61 9.37 -13.45 4.49
N ALA A 62 8.66 -13.98 5.49
CA ALA A 62 8.37 -15.39 5.60
C ALA A 62 7.62 -15.92 4.37
N MET A 63 6.66 -15.14 3.84
CA MET A 63 5.95 -15.47 2.61
C MET A 63 6.89 -15.57 1.42
N ARG A 64 7.84 -14.61 1.27
CA ARG A 64 8.87 -14.62 0.21
C ARG A 64 9.82 -15.82 0.32
N LEU A 65 10.06 -16.29 1.54
CA LEU A 65 10.89 -17.45 1.84
C LEU A 65 10.13 -18.80 1.73
N GLY A 66 8.88 -18.77 1.23
CA GLY A 66 8.12 -19.97 0.93
C GLY A 66 7.34 -20.58 2.09
N PHE A 67 7.14 -19.85 3.19
CA PHE A 67 6.23 -20.29 4.25
C PHE A 67 4.78 -20.20 3.78
N SER A 68 3.99 -21.23 4.05
CA SER A 68 2.56 -21.24 3.81
C SER A 68 1.82 -20.35 4.82
N ASP A 69 0.61 -19.89 4.45
CA ASP A 69 -0.23 -19.09 5.35
C ASP A 69 -0.61 -19.87 6.61
N ALA A 70 -0.76 -21.20 6.50
CA ALA A 70 -1.02 -22.08 7.64
C ALA A 70 0.17 -22.10 8.62
N GLU A 71 1.40 -22.27 8.14
CA GLU A 71 2.60 -22.23 8.99
C GLU A 71 2.80 -20.88 9.67
N ILE A 72 2.54 -19.79 8.93
CA ILE A 72 2.61 -18.42 9.46
C ILE A 72 1.55 -18.22 10.54
N HIS A 73 0.29 -18.56 10.25
CA HIS A 73 -0.81 -18.47 11.21
C HIS A 73 -0.53 -19.27 12.48
N GLU A 74 -0.08 -20.51 12.35
CA GLU A 74 0.24 -21.36 13.51
C GLU A 74 1.30 -20.73 14.41
N THR A 75 2.28 -20.02 13.81
CA THR A 75 3.36 -19.40 14.56
C THR A 75 2.98 -18.04 15.16
N CYS A 76 2.32 -17.17 14.39
CA CYS A 76 2.09 -15.77 14.80
C CYS A 76 0.64 -15.47 15.20
N LYS A 77 -0.31 -16.38 14.95
CA LYS A 77 -1.75 -16.26 15.22
C LYS A 77 -2.44 -15.08 14.53
N ILE A 78 -1.81 -14.49 13.50
CA ILE A 78 -2.49 -13.50 12.64
C ILE A 78 -3.59 -14.24 11.86
N ASP A 79 -4.78 -13.64 11.81
CA ASP A 79 -5.92 -14.24 11.14
C ASP A 79 -5.61 -14.55 9.66
N PRO A 80 -5.97 -15.73 9.16
CA PRO A 80 -5.69 -16.14 7.78
C PRO A 80 -6.19 -15.20 6.71
N TRP A 81 -7.28 -14.46 6.96
CA TRP A 81 -7.78 -13.47 6.02
C TRP A 81 -6.74 -12.36 5.76
N PHE A 82 -6.10 -11.84 6.81
CA PHE A 82 -5.05 -10.83 6.65
C PHE A 82 -3.82 -11.41 5.95
N LEU A 83 -3.45 -12.64 6.28
CA LEU A 83 -2.33 -13.33 5.62
C LEU A 83 -2.60 -13.49 4.12
N ALA A 84 -3.81 -13.88 3.73
CA ALA A 84 -4.18 -14.00 2.31
C ALA A 84 -4.10 -12.65 1.57
N GLN A 85 -4.49 -11.54 2.21
CA GLN A 85 -4.34 -10.21 1.62
C GLN A 85 -2.87 -9.82 1.42
N MET A 86 -2.02 -10.07 2.41
CA MET A 86 -0.59 -9.83 2.33
C MET A 86 0.08 -10.72 1.28
N ARG A 87 -0.32 -11.98 1.20
CA ARG A 87 0.13 -12.94 0.17
C ARG A 87 -0.12 -12.39 -1.24
N GLY A 88 -1.29 -11.84 -1.51
CA GLY A 88 -1.61 -11.21 -2.79
C GLY A 88 -0.65 -10.08 -3.16
N ILE A 89 -0.17 -9.29 -2.19
CA ILE A 89 0.84 -8.25 -2.42
C ILE A 89 2.18 -8.90 -2.81
N VAL A 90 2.66 -9.87 -2.02
CA VAL A 90 3.93 -10.56 -2.27
C VAL A 90 3.94 -11.27 -3.63
N GLU A 91 2.87 -11.99 -3.96
CA GLU A 91 2.74 -12.66 -5.26
C GLU A 91 2.72 -11.66 -6.44
N THR A 92 2.15 -10.49 -6.23
CA THR A 92 2.16 -9.45 -7.26
C THR A 92 3.57 -8.90 -7.46
N GLU A 93 4.34 -8.71 -6.41
CA GLU A 93 5.76 -8.35 -6.50
C GLU A 93 6.57 -9.40 -7.27
N GLU A 94 6.36 -10.68 -6.95
CA GLU A 94 7.04 -11.78 -7.65
C GLU A 94 6.71 -11.81 -9.15
N LYS A 95 5.43 -11.58 -9.51
CA LYS A 95 5.03 -11.46 -10.91
C LYS A 95 5.73 -10.29 -11.60
N VAL A 96 5.81 -9.13 -10.95
CA VAL A 96 6.52 -7.96 -11.49
C VAL A 96 8.03 -8.23 -11.61
N ARG A 97 8.64 -8.90 -10.64
CA ARG A 97 10.06 -9.30 -10.70
C ARG A 97 10.33 -10.24 -11.89
N LYS A 98 9.47 -11.21 -12.07
CA LYS A 98 9.64 -12.27 -13.07
C LYS A 98 9.29 -11.82 -14.49
N PHE A 99 8.23 -11.05 -14.66
CA PHE A 99 7.66 -10.71 -15.97
C PHE A 99 7.78 -9.24 -16.34
N GLY A 100 8.29 -8.40 -15.43
CA GLY A 100 8.34 -6.95 -15.60
C GLY A 100 7.01 -6.26 -15.31
N LEU A 101 7.00 -4.94 -15.52
CA LEU A 101 5.81 -4.11 -15.30
C LEU A 101 4.71 -4.43 -16.32
N PRO A 102 3.43 -4.43 -15.92
CA PRO A 102 2.32 -4.58 -16.85
C PRO A 102 2.34 -3.51 -17.94
N GLN A 103 2.04 -3.92 -19.18
CA GLN A 103 2.09 -3.05 -20.37
C GLN A 103 0.70 -2.60 -20.83
N THR A 104 -0.37 -3.00 -20.15
CA THR A 104 -1.74 -2.59 -20.48
C THR A 104 -2.33 -1.69 -19.39
N PRO A 105 -3.19 -0.72 -19.75
CA PRO A 105 -3.81 0.17 -18.77
C PRO A 105 -4.54 -0.57 -17.63
N GLY A 106 -5.29 -1.62 -17.97
CA GLY A 106 -6.05 -2.41 -17.01
C GLY A 106 -5.16 -3.13 -16.01
N ALA A 107 -4.17 -3.89 -16.49
CA ALA A 107 -3.25 -4.63 -15.63
C ALA A 107 -2.37 -3.69 -14.79
N PHE A 108 -1.89 -2.57 -15.36
CA PHE A 108 -1.13 -1.60 -14.58
C PHE A 108 -1.99 -0.95 -13.48
N ARG A 109 -3.25 -0.62 -13.79
CA ARG A 109 -4.21 -0.10 -12.81
C ARG A 109 -4.48 -1.09 -11.69
N GLN A 110 -4.61 -2.40 -11.98
CA GLN A 110 -4.78 -3.43 -10.95
C GLN A 110 -3.63 -3.41 -9.94
N VAL A 111 -2.38 -3.38 -10.41
CA VAL A 111 -1.22 -3.29 -9.53
C VAL A 111 -1.26 -1.99 -8.71
N LYS A 112 -1.56 -0.85 -9.33
CA LYS A 112 -1.68 0.42 -8.60
C LYS A 112 -2.82 0.41 -7.58
N ALA A 113 -3.94 -0.24 -7.88
CA ALA A 113 -5.09 -0.37 -6.98
C ALA A 113 -4.79 -1.19 -5.72
N MET A 114 -3.76 -2.03 -5.75
CA MET A 114 -3.24 -2.72 -4.56
C MET A 114 -2.37 -1.82 -3.66
N GLY A 115 -2.12 -0.57 -4.05
CA GLY A 115 -1.38 0.41 -3.26
C GLY A 115 0.10 0.51 -3.57
N PHE A 116 0.62 -0.16 -4.59
CA PHE A 116 2.03 -0.03 -4.97
C PHE A 116 2.40 1.40 -5.36
N SER A 117 3.44 1.96 -4.76
CA SER A 117 4.05 3.22 -5.19
C SER A 117 4.83 3.03 -6.49
N ASP A 118 5.06 4.10 -7.24
CA ASP A 118 5.95 4.04 -8.40
C ASP A 118 7.38 3.68 -7.97
N LYS A 119 7.80 4.15 -6.79
CA LYS A 119 9.11 3.85 -6.20
C LYS A 119 9.25 2.35 -5.85
N ARG A 120 8.23 1.74 -5.21
CA ARG A 120 8.26 0.29 -4.92
C ARG A 120 8.28 -0.54 -6.20
N LEU A 121 7.45 -0.18 -7.19
CA LEU A 121 7.46 -0.86 -8.49
C LEU A 121 8.82 -0.73 -9.20
N ALA A 122 9.47 0.39 -9.07
CA ALA A 122 10.82 0.60 -9.60
C ALA A 122 11.82 -0.38 -8.96
N ALA A 123 11.86 -0.44 -7.63
CA ALA A 123 12.73 -1.35 -6.90
C ALA A 123 12.49 -2.81 -7.29
N VAL A 124 11.22 -3.24 -7.36
CA VAL A 124 10.84 -4.62 -7.69
C VAL A 124 11.15 -4.98 -9.15
N SER A 125 11.03 -4.04 -10.08
CA SER A 125 11.23 -4.28 -11.53
C SER A 125 12.65 -3.97 -12.02
N GLY A 126 13.55 -3.50 -11.16
CA GLY A 126 14.90 -3.08 -11.55
C GLY A 126 14.92 -1.82 -12.43
N LYS A 127 13.92 -0.95 -12.31
CA LYS A 127 13.79 0.31 -13.05
C LYS A 127 13.95 1.51 -12.12
N THR A 128 14.02 2.69 -12.71
CA THR A 128 13.93 3.95 -11.97
C THR A 128 12.48 4.35 -11.75
N GLU A 129 12.21 5.11 -10.69
CA GLU A 129 10.87 5.66 -10.44
C GLU A 129 10.38 6.53 -11.61
N ALA A 130 11.29 7.26 -12.26
CA ALA A 130 10.96 8.09 -13.42
C ALA A 130 10.45 7.26 -14.60
N GLU A 131 11.05 6.10 -14.88
CA GLU A 131 10.59 5.19 -15.93
C GLU A 131 9.23 4.58 -15.62
N VAL A 132 9.01 4.14 -14.38
CA VAL A 132 7.70 3.63 -13.94
C VAL A 132 6.63 4.70 -14.07
N ARG A 133 6.92 5.92 -13.64
CA ARG A 133 6.01 7.07 -13.75
C ARG A 133 5.72 7.43 -15.21
N ALA A 134 6.72 7.40 -16.08
CA ALA A 134 6.55 7.66 -17.50
C ALA A 134 5.65 6.61 -18.14
N LEU A 135 5.90 5.32 -17.89
CA LEU A 135 5.06 4.22 -18.37
C LEU A 135 3.62 4.35 -17.85
N ARG A 136 3.43 4.60 -16.55
CA ARG A 136 2.10 4.79 -15.98
C ARG A 136 1.33 5.94 -16.65
N LYS A 137 2.02 7.05 -16.93
CA LYS A 137 1.42 8.21 -17.61
C LYS A 137 1.08 7.92 -19.07
N SER A 138 1.95 7.21 -19.80
CA SER A 138 1.70 6.81 -21.20
C SER A 138 0.52 5.85 -21.34
N LEU A 139 0.28 5.02 -20.31
CA LEU A 139 -0.90 4.15 -20.21
C LEU A 139 -2.15 4.87 -19.69
N GLU A 140 -2.09 6.18 -19.49
CA GLU A 140 -3.18 6.99 -18.91
C GLU A 140 -3.71 6.47 -17.56
N VAL A 141 -2.87 5.76 -16.80
CA VAL A 141 -3.22 5.28 -15.46
C VAL A 141 -2.98 6.38 -14.45
N ARG A 142 -4.07 7.01 -14.04
CA ARG A 142 -4.09 8.09 -13.05
C ARG A 142 -4.97 7.73 -11.87
N PRO A 143 -4.66 8.23 -10.66
CA PRO A 143 -5.57 8.11 -9.53
C PRO A 143 -6.80 9.00 -9.76
N VAL A 144 -7.85 8.69 -9.04
CA VAL A 144 -9.03 9.54 -8.85
C VAL A 144 -9.16 9.89 -7.38
N TYR A 145 -9.90 10.95 -7.07
CA TYR A 145 -10.19 11.35 -5.71
C TYR A 145 -11.60 10.93 -5.34
N LYS A 146 -11.73 10.36 -4.14
CA LYS A 146 -12.98 9.94 -3.57
C LYS A 146 -13.25 10.72 -2.29
N ARG A 147 -14.49 11.14 -2.11
CA ARG A 147 -14.93 11.80 -0.88
C ARG A 147 -15.02 10.78 0.24
N ILE A 148 -14.60 11.18 1.44
CA ILE A 148 -14.82 10.35 2.63
C ILE A 148 -16.30 10.40 2.97
N ASP A 149 -16.93 9.23 2.92
CA ASP A 149 -18.33 9.08 3.31
C ASP A 149 -18.42 8.93 4.84
N THR A 150 -19.07 9.89 5.48
CA THR A 150 -19.31 9.90 6.94
C THR A 150 -20.72 9.49 7.30
N CYS A 151 -21.55 9.12 6.31
CA CYS A 151 -23.00 8.90 6.46
C CYS A 151 -23.42 7.48 6.03
N ALA A 152 -22.47 6.54 5.89
CA ALA A 152 -22.74 5.15 5.47
C ALA A 152 -23.56 5.04 4.18
N ALA A 153 -23.38 5.96 3.26
CA ALA A 153 -24.13 6.10 2.00
C ALA A 153 -25.65 6.32 2.14
N GLU A 154 -26.16 6.55 3.35
CA GLU A 154 -27.57 6.86 3.57
C GLU A 154 -27.91 8.30 3.14
N PHE A 155 -26.97 9.20 3.30
CA PHE A 155 -27.11 10.64 2.94
C PHE A 155 -25.88 11.12 2.19
N ALA A 156 -26.04 12.20 1.43
CA ALA A 156 -24.91 12.86 0.80
C ALA A 156 -23.93 13.39 1.88
N SER A 157 -22.68 12.96 1.83
CA SER A 157 -21.65 13.45 2.74
C SER A 157 -21.13 14.80 2.26
N PRO A 158 -21.37 15.92 2.99
CA PRO A 158 -20.93 17.25 2.59
C PRO A 158 -19.44 17.51 2.89
N THR A 159 -18.72 16.55 3.47
CA THR A 159 -17.32 16.72 3.84
C THR A 159 -16.43 17.06 2.65
N ALA A 160 -15.47 17.96 2.87
CA ALA A 160 -14.44 18.30 1.88
C ALA A 160 -13.25 17.33 1.90
N TYR A 161 -13.22 16.38 2.85
CA TYR A 161 -12.12 15.43 2.97
C TYR A 161 -12.16 14.39 1.85
N MET A 162 -11.00 14.17 1.24
CA MET A 162 -10.83 13.26 0.12
C MET A 162 -9.60 12.37 0.30
N TYR A 163 -9.62 11.22 -0.35
CA TYR A 163 -8.45 10.37 -0.51
C TYR A 163 -8.24 10.01 -1.98
N SER A 164 -7.01 9.81 -2.38
CA SER A 164 -6.68 9.36 -3.73
C SER A 164 -6.69 7.83 -3.81
N THR A 165 -7.13 7.29 -4.92
CA THR A 165 -7.11 5.84 -5.19
C THR A 165 -7.01 5.55 -6.68
N TYR A 166 -6.44 4.39 -7.04
CA TYR A 166 -6.49 3.86 -8.40
C TYR A 166 -7.71 2.95 -8.54
N ALA A 167 -8.89 3.52 -8.33
CA ALA A 167 -10.14 2.75 -8.37
C ALA A 167 -10.29 1.97 -9.67
N MET A 168 -10.73 0.72 -9.56
CA MET A 168 -11.14 -0.09 -10.70
C MET A 168 -12.57 0.32 -11.08
N PRO A 169 -12.80 0.81 -12.30
CA PRO A 169 -14.15 1.15 -12.74
C PRO A 169 -14.97 -0.13 -12.96
N PHE A 170 -16.23 -0.10 -12.58
CA PHE A 170 -17.17 -1.16 -12.95
C PHE A 170 -17.45 -1.15 -14.45
N ALA A 171 -17.57 0.05 -15.03
CA ALA A 171 -17.66 0.28 -16.46
C ALA A 171 -17.07 1.65 -16.81
N GLY A 172 -16.43 1.78 -17.95
CA GLY A 172 -15.89 3.04 -18.43
C GLY A 172 -14.72 3.58 -17.59
N LYS A 173 -14.73 4.87 -17.29
CA LYS A 173 -13.70 5.53 -16.46
C LYS A 173 -14.10 5.53 -14.99
N ALA A 174 -13.12 5.38 -14.09
CA ALA A 174 -13.35 5.57 -12.66
C ALA A 174 -13.84 7.01 -12.40
N ALA A 175 -14.93 7.14 -11.64
CA ALA A 175 -15.49 8.46 -11.28
C ALA A 175 -14.54 9.20 -10.34
N ASP A 176 -14.26 10.47 -10.65
CA ASP A 176 -13.53 11.40 -9.81
C ASP A 176 -14.56 12.32 -9.10
N GLU A 177 -14.48 12.40 -7.79
CA GLU A 177 -15.40 13.17 -6.95
C GLU A 177 -14.82 14.54 -6.54
N ALA A 178 -13.63 14.89 -7.03
CA ALA A 178 -12.98 16.16 -6.71
C ALA A 178 -13.75 17.37 -7.30
N ASN A 179 -14.35 17.22 -8.47
CA ASN A 179 -15.11 18.25 -9.17
C ASN A 179 -14.43 19.65 -9.10
N PRO A 180 -13.18 19.78 -9.57
CA PRO A 180 -12.44 21.03 -9.42
C PRO A 180 -13.11 22.16 -10.21
N SER A 181 -13.23 23.34 -9.59
CA SER A 181 -13.72 24.54 -10.27
C SER A 181 -12.64 25.15 -11.18
N ASP A 182 -13.00 26.11 -12.05
CA ASP A 182 -12.04 26.84 -12.90
C ASP A 182 -11.36 28.02 -12.19
N ARG A 183 -11.67 28.26 -10.91
CA ARG A 183 -11.05 29.33 -10.11
C ARG A 183 -9.56 29.08 -9.94
N LYS A 184 -8.79 30.14 -9.75
CA LYS A 184 -7.39 30.04 -9.30
C LYS A 184 -7.35 29.25 -7.99
N LYS A 185 -6.36 28.35 -7.87
CA LYS A 185 -6.21 27.46 -6.72
C LYS A 185 -4.85 27.66 -6.09
N VAL A 186 -4.81 27.56 -4.78
CA VAL A 186 -3.60 27.46 -3.98
C VAL A 186 -3.61 26.09 -3.32
N VAL A 187 -2.49 25.40 -3.37
CA VAL A 187 -2.29 24.13 -2.66
C VAL A 187 -1.42 24.41 -1.45
N ILE A 188 -1.92 24.07 -0.28
CA ILE A 188 -1.18 24.14 0.99
C ILE A 188 -0.77 22.72 1.33
N LEU A 189 0.54 22.50 1.49
CA LEU A 189 1.07 21.22 1.96
C LEU A 189 1.11 21.28 3.49
N GLY A 190 0.31 20.43 4.12
CA GLY A 190 0.24 20.31 5.57
C GLY A 190 1.37 19.46 6.15
N GLY A 191 1.23 19.04 7.40
CA GLY A 191 2.25 18.32 8.17
C GLY A 191 2.49 16.86 7.75
N GLY A 192 1.82 16.38 6.71
CA GLY A 192 1.94 15.01 6.22
C GLY A 192 0.87 14.05 6.77
N PRO A 193 1.18 12.76 6.89
CA PRO A 193 0.19 11.75 7.23
C PRO A 193 -0.33 11.88 8.68
N ASN A 194 -1.59 11.48 8.87
CA ASN A 194 -2.18 11.41 10.20
C ASN A 194 -1.50 10.31 11.01
N ARG A 195 -0.84 10.70 12.10
CA ARG A 195 -0.19 9.82 13.05
C ARG A 195 -0.70 10.10 14.46
N ILE A 196 -0.78 9.06 15.30
CA ILE A 196 -1.06 9.26 16.71
C ILE A 196 0.11 9.99 17.36
N GLY A 197 -0.20 11.05 18.10
CA GLY A 197 0.80 11.94 18.73
C GLY A 197 1.23 13.14 17.86
N GLN A 198 0.81 13.18 16.59
CA GLN A 198 0.80 14.42 15.80
C GLN A 198 -0.66 14.83 15.67
N GLY A 199 -1.09 15.72 16.55
CA GLY A 199 -2.48 16.05 16.67
C GLY A 199 -3.04 16.83 15.50
N ILE A 200 -4.35 16.88 15.43
CA ILE A 200 -5.12 17.69 14.48
C ILE A 200 -4.76 19.18 14.55
N GLU A 201 -4.20 19.62 15.69
CA GLU A 201 -3.69 20.96 15.89
C GLU A 201 -2.63 21.37 14.86
N PHE A 202 -1.84 20.44 14.34
CA PHE A 202 -0.88 20.75 13.26
C PHE A 202 -1.59 21.12 11.97
N ASP A 203 -2.61 20.37 11.57
CA ASP A 203 -3.41 20.69 10.38
C ASP A 203 -4.24 21.95 10.59
N TYR A 204 -4.70 22.20 11.81
CA TYR A 204 -5.46 23.40 12.14
C TYR A 204 -4.59 24.67 12.16
N CYS A 205 -3.33 24.55 12.57
CA CYS A 205 -2.39 25.68 12.62
C CYS A 205 -1.74 26.00 11.25
N CYS A 206 -1.66 25.01 10.36
CA CYS A 206 -1.12 25.20 8.99
C CYS A 206 -2.17 25.79 8.05
#